data_49aeaebe1aa15637e785e5101ebb26f2
#
_entry.id   49aeaebe1aa15637e785e5101ebb26f2
#
_cell.length_a   1.000
_cell.length_b   1.000
_cell.length_c   1.000
_cell.angle_alpha   90.00
_cell.angle_beta   90.00
_cell.angle_gamma   90.00
#
_symmetry.space_group_name_H-M   'P 1'
#
loop_
_entity.id
_entity.type
_entity.pdbx_description
1 polymer ?
#
loop_
_entity_poly.entity_id
_entity_poly.type
_entity_poly.pdbx_seq_one_letter_code
_entity_poly.pdbx_strand_id
1 'polypeptide(L)'
;SRTAKPQTLSQRLLAKISRQTVLSQIEIRSSVELPSHREAVMLKTQDGLNLVAELATPVAAVPVATLVMLHPLPTAGGFMDSHIYRKAANRLPALADLAVFRFNTRGTESPQGKSEGTFDGGVAEKFDVKVNGMYHR
;
A
#
# COMPACT_ATOMS: atom_id res chain seq x y z
N SER A 1 -3.21 -6.27 -27.64
CA SER A 1 -3.61 -6.04 -26.23
C SER A 1 -4.82 -6.93 -25.89
N ARG A 2 -4.64 -7.87 -25.01
CA ARG A 2 -5.75 -8.69 -24.53
C ARG A 2 -6.46 -7.96 -23.41
N THR A 3 -7.60 -7.37 -23.72
CA THR A 3 -8.54 -6.92 -22.69
C THR A 3 -9.09 -8.16 -21.97
N ALA A 4 -8.94 -8.23 -20.66
CA ALA A 4 -9.54 -9.28 -19.86
C ALA A 4 -11.06 -9.24 -20.02
N LYS A 5 -11.67 -10.39 -20.37
CA LYS A 5 -13.13 -10.50 -20.43
C LYS A 5 -13.73 -10.24 -19.05
N PRO A 6 -14.84 -9.49 -18.96
CA PRO A 6 -15.52 -9.31 -17.68
C PRO A 6 -15.96 -10.66 -17.11
N GLN A 7 -15.70 -10.88 -15.83
CA GLN A 7 -16.11 -12.09 -15.13
C GLN A 7 -17.63 -12.16 -14.98
N THR A 8 -18.20 -13.34 -15.16
CA THR A 8 -19.61 -13.59 -14.87
C THR A 8 -19.88 -13.51 -13.36
N LEU A 9 -21.15 -13.33 -12.96
CA LEU A 9 -21.57 -13.39 -11.57
C LEU A 9 -21.18 -14.70 -10.89
N SER A 10 -21.33 -15.84 -11.62
CA SER A 10 -20.94 -17.17 -11.13
C SER A 10 -19.44 -17.26 -10.86
N GLN A 11 -18.61 -16.74 -11.77
CA GLN A 11 -17.15 -16.71 -11.60
C GLN A 11 -16.74 -15.83 -10.42
N ARG A 12 -17.39 -14.67 -10.22
CA ARG A 12 -17.15 -13.80 -9.07
C ARG A 12 -17.54 -14.47 -7.76
N LEU A 13 -18.66 -15.15 -7.73
CA LEU A 13 -19.14 -15.86 -6.55
C LEU A 13 -18.22 -17.02 -6.19
N LEU A 14 -17.80 -17.83 -7.16
CA LEU A 14 -16.86 -18.94 -6.96
C LEU A 14 -15.48 -18.42 -6.47
N ALA A 15 -14.97 -17.34 -7.06
CA ALA A 15 -13.73 -16.71 -6.62
C ALA A 15 -13.84 -16.19 -5.17
N LYS A 16 -14.98 -15.62 -4.79
CA LYS A 16 -15.26 -15.14 -3.43
C LYS A 16 -15.35 -16.29 -2.44
N ILE A 17 -16.04 -17.39 -2.77
CA ILE A 17 -16.15 -18.59 -1.95
C ILE A 17 -14.77 -19.25 -1.77
N SER A 18 -14.00 -19.41 -2.85
CA SER A 18 -12.65 -19.97 -2.81
C SER A 18 -11.72 -19.13 -1.91
N ARG A 19 -11.81 -17.80 -1.98
CA ARG A 19 -11.07 -16.89 -1.12
C ARG A 19 -11.45 -17.06 0.34
N GLN A 20 -12.75 -17.11 0.66
CA GLN A 20 -13.23 -17.33 2.02
C GLN A 20 -12.75 -18.66 2.59
N THR A 21 -12.73 -19.71 1.79
CA THR A 21 -12.23 -21.03 2.20
C THR A 21 -10.74 -21.00 2.52
N VAL A 22 -9.94 -20.34 1.68
CA VAL A 22 -8.50 -20.15 1.93
C VAL A 22 -8.26 -19.32 3.20
N LEU A 23 -8.97 -18.18 3.35
CA LEU A 23 -8.82 -17.30 4.51
C LEU A 23 -9.29 -17.95 5.81
N SER A 24 -10.32 -18.82 5.78
CA SER A 24 -10.79 -19.55 6.98
C SER A 24 -9.81 -20.60 7.49
N GLN A 25 -8.89 -21.08 6.64
CA GLN A 25 -7.82 -22.00 7.03
C GLN A 25 -6.59 -21.31 7.61
N ILE A 26 -6.52 -19.98 7.48
CA ILE A 26 -5.42 -19.16 8.02
C ILE A 26 -5.87 -18.62 9.38
N GLU A 27 -5.18 -19.02 10.45
CA GLU A 27 -5.39 -18.42 11.76
C GLU A 27 -4.92 -16.96 11.74
N ILE A 28 -5.87 -16.01 11.79
CA ILE A 28 -5.56 -14.57 11.72
C ILE A 28 -5.12 -14.08 13.09
N ARG A 29 -3.82 -14.11 13.34
CA ARG A 29 -3.19 -13.46 14.49
C ARG A 29 -2.82 -12.01 14.16
N SER A 30 -2.56 -11.21 15.16
CA SER A 30 -2.19 -9.79 15.00
C SER A 30 -0.91 -9.57 14.17
N SER A 31 -0.03 -10.58 14.11
CA SER A 31 1.24 -10.55 13.37
C SER A 31 1.17 -11.21 11.99
N VAL A 32 0.03 -11.80 11.60
CA VAL A 32 -0.07 -12.54 10.34
C VAL A 32 -0.10 -11.61 9.15
N GLU A 33 0.80 -11.84 8.20
CA GLU A 33 0.77 -11.27 6.87
C GLU A 33 -0.07 -12.18 5.97
N LEU A 34 -1.19 -11.66 5.46
CA LEU A 34 -2.04 -12.36 4.52
C LEU A 34 -1.50 -12.20 3.10
N PRO A 35 -1.83 -13.14 2.17
CA PRO A 35 -1.32 -13.07 0.80
C PRO A 35 -1.66 -11.75 0.11
N SER A 36 -0.65 -11.10 -0.47
CA SER A 36 -0.78 -9.90 -1.28
C SER A 36 0.41 -9.78 -2.23
N HIS A 37 0.23 -9.06 -3.33
CA HIS A 37 1.37 -8.61 -4.13
C HIS A 37 1.98 -7.38 -3.48
N ARG A 38 3.29 -7.42 -3.26
CA ARG A 38 4.05 -6.33 -2.63
C ARG A 38 5.03 -5.78 -3.65
N GLU A 39 4.92 -4.50 -3.94
CA GLU A 39 5.78 -3.81 -4.89
C GLU A 39 6.46 -2.63 -4.20
N ALA A 40 7.80 -2.64 -4.21
CA ALA A 40 8.58 -1.48 -3.79
C ALA A 40 8.51 -0.41 -4.89
N VAL A 41 8.13 0.80 -4.51
CA VAL A 41 7.95 1.91 -5.43
C VAL A 41 8.84 3.07 -4.99
N MET A 42 9.47 3.73 -5.96
CA MET A 42 10.17 4.98 -5.73
C MET A 42 9.33 6.12 -6.29
N LEU A 43 8.87 7.01 -5.42
CA LEU A 43 8.09 8.17 -5.82
C LEU A 43 8.99 9.37 -6.05
N LYS A 44 8.74 10.12 -7.09
CA LYS A 44 9.40 11.40 -7.30
C LYS A 44 8.47 12.55 -6.98
N THR A 45 8.89 13.38 -6.02
CA THR A 45 8.12 14.56 -5.62
C THR A 45 8.19 15.66 -6.68
N GLN A 46 7.29 16.62 -6.58
CA GLN A 46 7.28 17.78 -7.49
C GLN A 46 8.56 18.60 -7.38
N ASP A 47 9.19 18.66 -6.21
CA ASP A 47 10.46 19.34 -5.98
C ASP A 47 11.70 18.44 -6.16
N GLY A 48 11.53 17.25 -6.75
CA GLY A 48 12.60 16.42 -7.27
C GLY A 48 13.21 15.39 -6.30
N LEU A 49 12.64 15.18 -5.12
CA LEU A 49 13.11 14.18 -4.16
C LEU A 49 12.57 12.79 -4.50
N ASN A 50 13.33 11.76 -4.17
CA ASN A 50 12.90 10.37 -4.24
C ASN A 50 12.42 9.90 -2.87
N LEU A 51 11.19 9.41 -2.81
CA LEU A 51 10.59 8.87 -1.59
C LEU A 51 10.43 7.36 -1.71
N VAL A 52 10.72 6.67 -0.63
CA VAL A 52 10.51 5.22 -0.51
C VAL A 52 9.04 4.94 -0.26
N ALA A 53 8.46 4.05 -1.05
CA ALA A 53 7.05 3.67 -0.97
C ALA A 53 6.85 2.17 -1.22
N GLU A 54 5.67 1.69 -0.87
CA GLU A 54 5.21 0.33 -1.15
C GLU A 54 3.75 0.33 -1.56
N LEU A 55 3.45 -0.45 -2.58
CA LEU A 55 2.09 -0.77 -2.99
C LEU A 55 1.80 -2.24 -2.67
N ALA A 56 0.77 -2.48 -1.88
CA ALA A 56 0.25 -3.82 -1.62
C ALA A 56 -1.10 -3.98 -2.32
N THR A 57 -1.25 -5.01 -3.15
CA THR A 57 -2.48 -5.27 -3.92
C THR A 57 -3.00 -6.67 -3.69
N PRO A 58 -4.32 -6.90 -3.86
CA PRO A 58 -4.90 -8.24 -3.78
C PRO A 58 -4.28 -9.19 -4.81
N VAL A 59 -4.10 -10.46 -4.41
CA VAL A 59 -3.60 -11.51 -5.31
C VAL A 59 -4.69 -11.99 -6.25
N ALA A 60 -5.92 -12.13 -5.75
CA ALA A 60 -7.01 -12.82 -6.45
C ALA A 60 -8.06 -11.88 -7.07
N ALA A 61 -7.92 -10.57 -6.95
CA ALA A 61 -8.91 -9.61 -7.42
C ALA A 61 -8.28 -8.29 -7.85
N VAL A 62 -9.00 -7.56 -8.69
CA VAL A 62 -8.68 -6.15 -8.96
C VAL A 62 -9.06 -5.33 -7.74
N PRO A 63 -8.21 -4.41 -7.28
CA PRO A 63 -8.55 -3.56 -6.14
C PRO A 63 -9.84 -2.76 -6.39
N VAL A 64 -10.73 -2.73 -5.41
CA VAL A 64 -11.96 -1.92 -5.46
C VAL A 64 -11.69 -0.45 -5.16
N ALA A 65 -10.62 -0.18 -4.41
CA ALA A 65 -10.15 1.16 -4.09
C ALA A 65 -8.68 1.11 -3.65
N THR A 66 -8.04 2.26 -3.60
CA THR A 66 -6.69 2.42 -3.07
C THR A 66 -6.73 3.25 -1.78
N LEU A 67 -6.22 2.69 -0.71
CA LEU A 67 -6.00 3.39 0.55
C LEU A 67 -4.59 3.98 0.56
N VAL A 68 -4.50 5.30 0.56
CA VAL A 68 -3.22 6.01 0.70
C VAL A 68 -3.01 6.33 2.17
N MET A 69 -1.90 5.88 2.73
CA MET A 69 -1.62 6.03 4.15
C MET A 69 -0.47 7.01 4.39
N LEU A 70 -0.77 8.04 5.16
CA LEU A 70 0.17 9.07 5.58
C LEU A 70 0.59 8.79 7.03
N HIS A 71 1.86 8.49 7.26
CA HIS A 71 2.35 8.17 8.61
C HIS A 71 2.38 9.40 9.52
N PRO A 72 2.37 9.22 10.86
CA PRO A 72 2.46 10.32 11.81
C PRO A 72 3.86 10.98 11.79
N LEU A 73 4.00 12.05 12.56
CA LEU A 73 5.20 12.88 12.62
C LEU A 73 6.49 12.06 12.71
N PRO A 74 7.45 12.24 11.78
CA PRO A 74 8.73 11.52 11.80
C PRO A 74 9.54 11.78 13.07
N THR A 75 9.47 12.99 13.62
CA THR A 75 10.14 13.38 14.87
C THR A 75 9.58 12.67 16.10
N ALA A 76 8.37 12.14 16.02
CA ALA A 76 7.76 11.30 17.03
C ALA A 76 7.88 9.78 16.72
N GLY A 77 8.79 9.39 15.81
CA GLY A 77 9.03 8.01 15.42
C GLY A 77 8.05 7.46 14.38
N GLY A 78 7.31 8.34 13.66
CA GLY A 78 6.42 7.92 12.60
C GLY A 78 7.16 7.55 11.31
N PHE A 79 6.76 6.47 10.66
CA PHE A 79 7.26 6.00 9.37
C PHE A 79 6.25 5.04 8.71
N MET A 80 6.46 4.72 7.43
CA MET A 80 5.50 3.92 6.66
C MET A 80 5.27 2.51 7.22
N ASP A 81 6.21 1.97 8.00
CA ASP A 81 6.12 0.65 8.61
C ASP A 81 5.67 0.70 10.08
N SER A 82 5.19 1.83 10.56
CA SER A 82 4.56 1.94 11.88
C SER A 82 3.40 0.95 11.99
N HIS A 83 3.15 0.48 13.20
CA HIS A 83 2.35 -0.71 13.50
C HIS A 83 1.00 -0.81 12.75
N ILE A 84 0.19 0.25 12.78
CA ILE A 84 -1.14 0.23 12.12
C ILE A 84 -1.02 0.23 10.59
N TYR A 85 -0.04 0.93 10.04
CA TYR A 85 0.20 1.02 8.59
C TYR A 85 0.72 -0.30 8.03
N ARG A 86 1.62 -0.95 8.73
CA ARG A 86 2.08 -2.30 8.41
C ARG A 86 0.96 -3.31 8.47
N LYS A 87 0.13 -3.28 9.51
CA LYS A 87 -1.05 -4.17 9.61
C LYS A 87 -2.04 -3.95 8.48
N ALA A 88 -2.30 -2.71 8.09
CA ALA A 88 -3.19 -2.42 6.97
C ALA A 88 -2.67 -3.05 5.67
N ALA A 89 -1.39 -2.87 5.36
CA ALA A 89 -0.78 -3.47 4.17
C ALA A 89 -0.75 -5.00 4.21
N ASN A 90 -0.57 -5.60 5.40
CA ASN A 90 -0.52 -7.04 5.57
C ASN A 90 -1.90 -7.71 5.45
N ARG A 91 -2.99 -7.00 5.62
CA ARG A 91 -4.32 -7.58 5.81
C ARG A 91 -5.39 -7.08 4.81
N LEU A 92 -5.46 -5.79 4.56
CA LEU A 92 -6.55 -5.20 3.80
C LEU A 92 -6.59 -5.64 2.33
N PRO A 93 -5.47 -5.89 1.62
CA PRO A 93 -5.56 -6.43 0.27
C PRO A 93 -6.30 -7.77 0.21
N ALA A 94 -6.02 -8.68 1.13
CA ALA A 94 -6.67 -9.99 1.17
C ALA A 94 -8.10 -9.94 1.73
N LEU A 95 -8.36 -9.13 2.76
CA LEU A 95 -9.63 -9.11 3.47
C LEU A 95 -10.68 -8.19 2.84
N ALA A 96 -10.26 -7.10 2.22
CA ALA A 96 -11.15 -6.03 1.74
C ALA A 96 -10.99 -5.69 0.26
N ASP A 97 -10.15 -6.40 -0.48
CA ASP A 97 -9.81 -6.11 -1.88
C ASP A 97 -9.32 -4.67 -2.10
N LEU A 98 -8.62 -4.12 -1.12
CA LEU A 98 -8.02 -2.79 -1.21
C LEU A 98 -6.58 -2.86 -1.69
N ALA A 99 -6.17 -1.92 -2.53
CA ALA A 99 -4.77 -1.59 -2.66
C ALA A 99 -4.37 -0.71 -1.47
N VAL A 100 -3.24 -0.99 -0.86
CA VAL A 100 -2.70 -0.19 0.24
C VAL A 100 -1.39 0.43 -0.22
N PHE A 101 -1.38 1.75 -0.31
CA PHE A 101 -0.22 2.53 -0.70
C PHE A 101 0.30 3.30 0.52
N ARG A 102 1.55 3.09 0.86
CA ARG A 102 2.22 3.75 1.98
C ARG A 102 3.61 4.20 1.57
N PHE A 103 4.07 5.29 2.14
CA PHE A 103 5.37 5.86 1.83
C PHE A 103 5.98 6.58 3.02
N ASN A 104 7.30 6.71 3.02
CA ASN A 104 8.03 7.56 3.93
C ASN A 104 8.09 8.97 3.37
N THR A 105 7.63 9.96 4.14
CA THR A 105 7.82 11.36 3.80
C THR A 105 9.30 11.73 3.79
N ARG A 106 9.64 12.89 3.27
CA ARG A 106 11.04 13.35 3.15
C ARG A 106 11.82 13.21 4.44
N GLY A 107 13.04 12.68 4.35
CA GLY A 107 13.93 12.48 5.48
C GLY A 107 13.57 11.34 6.42
N THR A 108 12.48 10.62 6.17
CA THR A 108 12.03 9.50 7.00
C THR A 108 12.68 8.19 6.56
N GLU A 109 13.11 7.39 7.55
CA GLU A 109 13.70 6.07 7.35
C GLU A 109 12.82 4.97 7.94
N SER A 110 12.79 3.83 7.26
CA SER A 110 12.11 2.62 7.71
C SER A 110 12.88 1.38 7.23
N PRO A 111 12.46 0.15 7.60
CA PRO A 111 13.08 -1.06 7.06
C PRO A 111 13.10 -1.13 5.52
N GLN A 112 12.19 -0.44 4.84
CA GLN A 112 12.13 -0.39 3.38
C GLN A 112 13.17 0.55 2.76
N GLY A 113 13.74 1.45 3.54
CA GLY A 113 14.75 2.41 3.10
C GLY A 113 14.50 3.82 3.62
N LYS A 114 15.33 4.75 3.18
CA LYS A 114 15.27 6.16 3.56
C LYS A 114 14.84 7.03 2.40
N SER A 115 13.83 7.86 2.61
CA SER A 115 13.43 8.91 1.69
C SER A 115 14.40 10.08 1.72
N GLU A 116 14.64 10.69 0.57
CA GLU A 116 15.52 11.85 0.44
C GLU A 116 14.94 13.08 1.15
N GLY A 117 15.80 14.08 1.37
CA GLY A 117 15.45 15.34 2.00
C GLY A 117 15.45 15.28 3.52
N THR A 118 14.86 16.28 4.12
CA THR A 118 14.75 16.45 5.58
C THR A 118 13.34 16.88 5.95
N PHE A 119 12.89 16.47 7.14
CA PHE A 119 11.61 16.89 7.68
C PHE A 119 11.60 18.43 7.89
N ASP A 120 10.57 19.09 7.39
CA ASP A 120 10.44 20.57 7.38
C ASP A 120 9.19 21.05 8.14
N GLY A 121 8.84 20.38 9.23
CA GLY A 121 7.73 20.79 10.09
C GLY A 121 6.35 20.81 9.44
N GLY A 122 6.16 20.07 8.34
CA GLY A 122 4.91 20.03 7.60
C GLY A 122 4.81 21.05 6.45
N VAL A 123 5.81 21.90 6.25
CA VAL A 123 5.76 22.95 5.21
C VAL A 123 6.07 22.38 3.82
N ALA A 124 7.17 21.67 3.67
CA ALA A 124 7.58 21.06 2.39
C ALA A 124 6.97 19.70 2.15
N GLU A 125 6.46 19.02 3.17
CA GLU A 125 5.81 17.70 3.05
C GLU A 125 4.56 17.71 2.17
N LYS A 126 3.96 18.88 1.91
CA LYS A 126 2.89 19.02 0.91
C LYS A 126 3.31 18.54 -0.49
N PHE A 127 4.60 18.64 -0.83
CA PHE A 127 5.14 18.14 -2.10
C PHE A 127 5.28 16.62 -2.11
N ASP A 128 5.39 15.99 -0.95
CA ASP A 128 5.45 14.54 -0.83
C ASP A 128 4.11 13.89 -1.19
N VAL A 129 3.01 14.60 -0.93
CA VAL A 129 1.65 14.16 -1.28
C VAL A 129 1.34 14.44 -2.76
N LYS A 130 1.94 15.48 -3.33
CA LYS A 130 1.85 15.78 -4.76
C LYS A 130 2.95 15.06 -5.51
N VAL A 131 2.67 13.88 -6.00
CA VAL A 131 3.63 13.05 -6.71
C VAL A 131 3.39 13.11 -8.20
N ASN A 132 4.43 13.40 -8.97
CA ASN A 132 4.38 13.34 -10.41
C ASN A 132 4.41 11.88 -10.89
N GLY A 133 3.39 11.46 -11.61
CA GLY A 133 3.39 10.19 -12.33
C GLY A 133 2.80 8.99 -11.61
N MET A 134 2.11 9.16 -10.49
CA MET A 134 1.42 8.07 -9.80
C MET A 134 0.25 7.45 -10.60
N TYR A 135 -0.16 8.05 -11.70
CA TYR A 135 -1.35 7.67 -12.48
C TYR A 135 -1.06 7.31 -13.93
N HIS A 136 0.20 7.07 -14.30
CA HIS A 136 0.52 6.64 -15.66
C HIS A 136 0.67 5.12 -15.72
N ARG A 137 -0.47 4.48 -15.77
CA ARG A 137 -0.68 3.17 -16.42
C ARG A 137 -2.03 3.09 -17.05
#